data_dc23e1298b45352083c7a5500253b225
#
_entry.id   dc23e1298b45352083c7a5500253b225
#
_cell.length_a   1.000
_cell.length_b   1.000
_cell.length_c   1.000
_cell.angle_alpha   90.00
_cell.angle_beta   90.00
_cell.angle_gamma   90.00
#
_symmetry.space_group_name_H-M   'P 1'
#
loop_
_entity.id
_entity.type
_entity.pdbx_description
1 polymer ?
#
loop_
_entity_poly.entity_id
_entity_poly.type
_entity_poly.pdbx_seq_one_letter_code
_entity_poly.pdbx_strand_id
1 'polypeptide(L)'
;MEYILWRSQSEVVVMELDKEIRRLLRVRMRQKARKPEFRHFEAHKHLKLRDKGWRRPKGLHNKWRKRVGGKWSGRILVSIGFGSPRAVRGLHPSGYEEVLVYNVKDLEKVDPKRQAIRIASCVGMKKRLQIEEKAKELGIKILNPSSR
;
A
#
# COMPACT_ATOMS: atom_id res chain seq x y z
N MET A 1 23.33 38.05 -3.24
CA MET A 1 23.90 36.70 -3.31
C MET A 1 23.68 36.00 -1.98
N GLU A 2 22.49 35.54 -1.69
CA GLU A 2 22.21 34.64 -0.55
C GLU A 2 20.92 33.89 -0.84
N TYR A 3 21.07 32.81 -1.60
CA TYR A 3 20.07 31.76 -1.74
C TYR A 3 20.35 30.69 -0.70
N ILE A 4 20.16 31.00 0.56
CA ILE A 4 20.33 30.03 1.62
C ILE A 4 19.19 30.20 2.61
N LEU A 5 18.60 29.03 2.92
CA LEU A 5 17.84 28.77 4.15
C LEU A 5 16.34 29.06 4.16
N TRP A 6 15.61 28.24 3.38
CA TRP A 6 14.40 27.65 3.89
C TRP A 6 14.49 26.12 3.83
N ARG A 7 15.52 25.58 4.45
CA ARG A 7 15.49 24.20 4.92
C ARG A 7 14.89 24.24 6.32
N SER A 8 13.56 24.23 6.38
CA SER A 8 12.85 24.09 7.63
C SER A 8 13.33 22.82 8.34
N GLN A 9 13.57 22.93 9.62
CA GLN A 9 13.99 21.89 10.56
C GLN A 9 12.94 20.77 10.80
N SER A 10 12.20 20.40 9.78
CA SER A 10 11.56 19.12 9.68
C SER A 10 12.48 18.17 8.92
N GLU A 11 13.71 18.03 9.36
CA GLU A 11 14.46 16.83 9.06
C GLU A 11 13.72 15.68 9.71
N VAL A 12 12.71 15.25 8.97
CA VAL A 12 12.10 13.95 9.03
C VAL A 12 13.23 12.99 9.39
N VAL A 13 13.13 12.36 10.55
CA VAL A 13 13.93 11.19 10.90
C VAL A 13 13.64 10.18 9.78
N VAL A 14 14.37 10.31 8.69
CA VAL A 14 14.36 9.33 7.61
C VAL A 14 15.03 8.14 8.24
N MET A 15 14.21 7.23 8.71
CA MET A 15 14.66 5.92 9.09
C MET A 15 15.60 5.45 7.99
N GLU A 16 16.87 5.23 8.31
CA GLU A 16 17.75 4.49 7.42
C GLU A 16 17.14 3.10 7.28
N LEU A 17 16.23 2.99 6.33
CA LEU A 17 15.68 1.70 5.94
C LEU A 17 16.87 0.83 5.61
N ASP A 18 16.95 -0.29 6.30
CA ASP A 18 17.91 -1.33 6.01
C ASP A 18 18.00 -1.53 4.48
N LYS A 19 19.22 -1.62 3.97
CA LYS A 19 19.48 -1.78 2.53
C LYS A 19 18.66 -2.92 1.92
N GLU A 20 18.44 -3.97 2.70
CA GLU A 20 17.62 -5.10 2.28
C GLU A 20 16.13 -4.74 2.14
N ILE A 21 15.55 -4.03 3.09
CA ILE A 21 14.15 -3.58 3.03
C ILE A 21 13.95 -2.65 1.83
N ARG A 22 14.87 -1.73 1.55
CA ARG A 22 14.82 -0.87 0.35
C ARG A 22 14.85 -1.70 -0.93
N ARG A 23 15.69 -2.72 -1.00
CA ARG A 23 15.75 -3.64 -2.13
C ARG A 23 14.43 -4.38 -2.32
N LEU A 24 13.88 -4.93 -1.24
CA LEU A 24 12.61 -5.67 -1.27
C LEU A 24 11.42 -4.80 -1.63
N LEU A 25 11.38 -3.53 -1.20
CA LEU A 25 10.36 -2.56 -1.62
C LEU A 25 10.42 -2.32 -3.14
N ARG A 26 11.61 -2.15 -3.73
CA ARG A 26 11.76 -2.02 -5.19
C ARG A 26 11.31 -3.29 -5.92
N VAL A 27 11.62 -4.47 -5.39
CA VAL A 27 11.15 -5.75 -5.93
C VAL A 27 9.61 -5.81 -5.89
N ARG A 28 9.01 -5.44 -4.75
CA ARG A 28 7.55 -5.36 -4.60
C ARG A 28 6.92 -4.43 -5.64
N MET A 29 7.49 -3.25 -5.87
CA MET A 29 6.98 -2.30 -6.88
C MET A 29 7.02 -2.90 -8.28
N ARG A 30 8.14 -3.51 -8.68
CA ARG A 30 8.28 -4.20 -9.98
C ARG A 30 7.29 -5.35 -10.13
N GLN A 31 7.11 -6.15 -9.09
CA GLN A 31 6.13 -7.25 -9.08
C GLN A 31 4.70 -6.72 -9.23
N LYS A 32 4.35 -5.64 -8.52
CA LYS A 32 3.03 -5.01 -8.66
C LYS A 32 2.76 -4.48 -10.06
N ALA A 33 3.75 -3.84 -10.70
CA ALA A 33 3.63 -3.32 -12.06
C ALA A 33 3.42 -4.43 -13.11
N ARG A 34 4.02 -5.61 -12.89
CA ARG A 34 3.90 -6.77 -13.79
C ARG A 34 2.74 -7.69 -13.46
N LYS A 35 2.09 -7.49 -12.33
CA LYS A 35 1.00 -8.35 -11.88
C LYS A 35 -0.22 -8.16 -12.78
N PRO A 36 -0.79 -9.26 -13.32
CA PRO A 36 -2.01 -9.17 -14.11
C PRO A 36 -3.19 -8.77 -13.23
N GLU A 37 -4.18 -8.11 -13.82
CA GLU A 37 -5.45 -7.89 -13.15
C GLU A 37 -6.21 -9.20 -13.00
N PHE A 38 -6.58 -9.52 -11.78
CA PHE A 38 -7.35 -10.72 -11.49
C PHE A 38 -8.84 -10.43 -11.68
N ARG A 39 -9.29 -10.57 -12.92
CA ARG A 39 -10.69 -10.40 -13.32
C ARG A 39 -11.40 -11.73 -13.50
N HIS A 40 -12.73 -11.68 -13.49
CA HIS A 40 -13.55 -12.84 -13.80
C HIS A 40 -13.28 -13.32 -15.24
N PHE A 41 -13.40 -14.62 -15.49
CA PHE A 41 -13.27 -15.18 -16.84
C PHE A 41 -14.25 -14.51 -17.81
N GLU A 42 -13.73 -14.04 -18.96
CA GLU A 42 -14.49 -13.30 -19.98
C GLU A 42 -15.21 -12.02 -19.50
N ALA A 43 -14.75 -11.41 -18.42
CA ALA A 43 -15.30 -10.16 -17.90
C ALA A 43 -15.38 -9.04 -18.95
N HIS A 44 -14.43 -9.01 -19.90
CA HIS A 44 -14.41 -8.02 -20.99
C HIS A 44 -15.56 -8.19 -21.99
N LYS A 45 -16.15 -9.38 -22.09
CA LYS A 45 -17.27 -9.67 -23.01
C LYS A 45 -18.63 -9.46 -22.35
N HIS A 46 -18.74 -9.66 -21.05
CA HIS A 46 -20.01 -9.63 -20.33
C HIS A 46 -20.08 -8.39 -19.43
N LEU A 47 -20.98 -7.46 -19.73
CA LEU A 47 -21.21 -6.26 -18.94
C LEU A 47 -21.47 -6.55 -17.46
N LYS A 48 -22.27 -7.56 -17.17
CA LYS A 48 -22.59 -8.00 -15.78
C LYS A 48 -21.36 -8.48 -14.99
N LEU A 49 -20.27 -8.85 -15.66
CA LEU A 49 -19.05 -9.38 -15.03
C LEU A 49 -17.90 -8.38 -15.02
N ARG A 50 -18.02 -7.24 -15.74
CA ARG A 50 -16.93 -6.28 -15.95
C ARG A 50 -16.35 -5.76 -14.64
N ASP A 51 -17.20 -5.44 -13.67
CA ASP A 51 -16.81 -4.83 -12.40
C ASP A 51 -16.69 -5.87 -11.26
N LYS A 52 -16.94 -7.14 -11.57
CA LYS A 52 -16.82 -8.20 -10.57
C LYS A 52 -15.39 -8.68 -10.44
N GLY A 53 -14.96 -8.81 -9.18
CA GLY A 53 -13.66 -9.35 -8.83
C GLY A 53 -13.45 -10.78 -9.34
N TRP A 54 -12.24 -11.25 -9.22
CA TRP A 54 -11.84 -12.58 -9.66
C TRP A 54 -12.59 -13.68 -8.91
N ARG A 55 -13.08 -14.66 -9.65
CA ARG A 55 -13.57 -15.94 -9.11
C ARG A 55 -12.85 -17.08 -9.78
N ARG A 56 -12.48 -18.10 -9.00
CA ARG A 56 -11.80 -19.29 -9.52
C ARG A 56 -12.72 -20.04 -10.47
N PRO A 57 -12.31 -20.31 -11.71
CA PRO A 57 -13.10 -21.08 -12.65
C PRO A 57 -13.21 -22.55 -12.19
N LYS A 58 -14.44 -23.01 -11.97
CA LYS A 58 -14.76 -24.38 -11.50
C LYS A 58 -15.44 -25.24 -12.58
N GLY A 59 -16.01 -24.62 -13.62
CA GLY A 59 -16.77 -25.32 -14.67
C GLY A 59 -15.97 -26.44 -15.34
N LEU A 60 -16.62 -27.59 -15.55
CA LEU A 60 -16.00 -28.79 -16.14
C LEU A 60 -15.35 -28.50 -17.51
N HIS A 61 -16.02 -27.75 -18.37
CA HIS A 61 -15.56 -27.42 -19.72
C HIS A 61 -14.85 -26.07 -19.82
N ASN A 62 -14.56 -25.40 -18.72
CA ASN A 62 -13.88 -24.11 -18.75
C ASN A 62 -12.46 -24.25 -19.28
N LYS A 63 -12.22 -23.78 -20.51
CA LYS A 63 -10.95 -23.88 -21.24
C LYS A 63 -9.81 -23.15 -20.50
N TRP A 64 -10.10 -22.07 -19.77
CA TRP A 64 -9.13 -21.36 -18.97
C TRP A 64 -8.62 -22.21 -17.80
N ARG A 65 -9.53 -22.86 -17.09
CA ARG A 65 -9.16 -23.83 -16.02
C ARG A 65 -8.33 -24.99 -16.54
N LYS A 66 -8.73 -25.54 -17.68
CA LYS A 66 -8.05 -26.68 -18.30
C LYS A 66 -6.74 -26.29 -19.00
N ARG A 67 -6.47 -24.98 -19.23
CA ARG A 67 -5.31 -24.45 -19.97
C ARG A 67 -5.16 -25.09 -21.38
N VAL A 68 -6.28 -25.40 -22.01
CA VAL A 68 -6.30 -26.11 -23.29
C VAL A 68 -6.36 -25.15 -24.45
N GLY A 69 -5.58 -25.47 -25.51
CA GLY A 69 -5.62 -24.80 -26.81
C GLY A 69 -4.91 -23.45 -26.88
N GLY A 70 -4.39 -23.07 -28.05
CA GLY A 70 -3.50 -21.94 -28.26
C GLY A 70 -4.04 -20.59 -27.76
N LYS A 71 -5.30 -20.27 -27.95
CA LYS A 71 -5.91 -19.00 -27.49
C LYS A 71 -5.93 -18.84 -25.95
N TRP A 72 -5.99 -19.91 -25.20
CA TRP A 72 -6.14 -19.92 -23.76
C TRP A 72 -4.90 -20.40 -23.00
N SER A 73 -3.99 -21.11 -23.66
CA SER A 73 -2.78 -21.65 -23.04
C SER A 73 -1.82 -20.58 -22.52
N GLY A 74 -1.69 -19.46 -23.24
CA GLY A 74 -0.84 -18.33 -22.86
C GLY A 74 -1.48 -17.35 -21.86
N ARG A 75 -2.72 -17.54 -21.48
CA ARG A 75 -3.39 -16.64 -20.53
C ARG A 75 -3.06 -16.99 -19.09
N ILE A 76 -2.68 -15.98 -18.32
CA ILE A 76 -2.29 -16.15 -16.93
C ILE A 76 -3.53 -16.45 -16.08
N LEU A 77 -3.54 -17.64 -15.48
CA LEU A 77 -4.50 -18.01 -14.46
C LEU A 77 -3.94 -17.61 -13.10
N VAL A 78 -4.80 -17.06 -12.24
CA VAL A 78 -4.43 -16.80 -10.83
C VAL A 78 -4.04 -18.12 -10.16
N SER A 79 -2.77 -18.22 -9.80
CA SER A 79 -2.18 -19.38 -9.13
C SER A 79 -1.18 -18.91 -8.06
N ILE A 80 -0.26 -19.74 -7.70
CA ILE A 80 0.81 -19.42 -6.74
C ILE A 80 1.87 -18.52 -7.40
N GLY A 81 2.52 -17.64 -6.64
CA GLY A 81 3.67 -16.85 -7.09
C GLY A 81 3.44 -15.35 -7.30
N PHE A 82 2.21 -14.88 -7.19
CA PHE A 82 1.89 -13.44 -7.34
C PHE A 82 1.98 -12.64 -6.03
N GLY A 83 2.41 -13.24 -4.94
CA GLY A 83 2.58 -12.58 -3.65
C GLY A 83 3.84 -11.72 -3.62
N SER A 84 3.76 -10.55 -2.96
CA SER A 84 4.94 -9.73 -2.68
C SER A 84 5.82 -10.35 -1.59
N PRO A 85 7.12 -10.01 -1.50
CA PRO A 85 8.00 -10.50 -0.45
C PRO A 85 7.40 -10.29 0.94
N ARG A 86 7.52 -11.29 1.81
CA ARG A 86 6.84 -11.29 3.11
C ARG A 86 7.25 -10.12 3.99
N ALA A 87 8.53 -9.80 4.04
CA ALA A 87 9.08 -8.74 4.89
C ALA A 87 8.54 -7.33 4.58
N VAL A 88 8.11 -7.08 3.33
CA VAL A 88 7.61 -5.75 2.91
C VAL A 88 6.12 -5.78 2.54
N ARG A 89 5.46 -6.91 2.80
CA ARG A 89 4.03 -7.04 2.52
C ARG A 89 3.23 -6.23 3.54
N GLY A 90 2.31 -5.40 3.05
CA GLY A 90 1.48 -4.55 3.93
C GLY A 90 2.09 -3.19 4.25
N LEU A 91 3.41 -3.03 4.15
CA LEU A 91 4.04 -1.74 4.46
C LEU A 91 3.58 -0.64 3.48
N HIS A 92 3.55 0.59 3.96
CA HIS A 92 3.42 1.76 3.09
C HIS A 92 4.62 1.85 2.11
N PRO A 93 4.50 2.45 0.91
CA PRO A 93 5.63 2.62 -0.02
C PRO A 93 6.86 3.30 0.58
N SER A 94 6.69 4.12 1.59
CA SER A 94 7.78 4.74 2.34
C SER A 94 8.50 3.80 3.32
N GLY A 95 8.07 2.55 3.43
CA GLY A 95 8.70 1.53 4.28
C GLY A 95 8.14 1.41 5.69
N TYR A 96 7.23 2.30 6.09
CA TYR A 96 6.59 2.27 7.40
C TYR A 96 5.35 1.36 7.41
N GLU A 97 5.07 0.79 8.57
CA GLU A 97 3.79 0.16 8.87
C GLU A 97 2.74 1.25 9.12
N GLU A 98 1.59 1.14 8.48
CA GLU A 98 0.51 2.13 8.61
C GLU A 98 -0.38 1.81 9.80
N VAL A 99 -0.53 2.76 10.72
CA VAL A 99 -1.40 2.68 11.88
C VAL A 99 -2.51 3.73 11.77
N LEU A 100 -3.76 3.29 11.87
CA LEU A 100 -4.93 4.18 11.84
C LEU A 100 -5.17 4.75 13.23
N VAL A 101 -5.28 6.09 13.33
CA VAL A 101 -5.42 6.83 14.59
C VAL A 101 -6.73 7.62 14.60
N TYR A 102 -7.46 7.51 15.70
CA TYR A 102 -8.72 8.21 15.96
C TYR A 102 -8.62 9.25 17.08
N ASN A 103 -7.69 9.06 18.01
CA ASN A 103 -7.53 9.90 19.20
C ASN A 103 -6.06 10.17 19.49
N VAL A 104 -5.80 11.22 20.27
CA VAL A 104 -4.43 11.56 20.72
C VAL A 104 -3.81 10.43 21.55
N LYS A 105 -4.61 9.74 22.38
CA LYS A 105 -4.14 8.60 23.20
C LYS A 105 -3.60 7.42 22.37
N ASP A 106 -4.07 7.26 21.13
CA ASP A 106 -3.61 6.19 20.26
C ASP A 106 -2.15 6.38 19.84
N LEU A 107 -1.63 7.63 19.88
CA LEU A 107 -0.25 7.96 19.54
C LEU A 107 0.77 7.36 20.54
N GLU A 108 0.40 7.18 21.78
CA GLU A 108 1.28 6.61 22.82
C GLU A 108 1.66 5.16 22.55
N LYS A 109 0.86 4.47 21.73
CA LYS A 109 1.08 3.07 21.36
C LYS A 109 1.90 2.90 20.06
N VAL A 110 2.21 4.00 19.40
CA VAL A 110 2.87 3.98 18.07
C VAL A 110 4.37 4.03 18.24
N ASP A 111 5.07 3.12 17.58
CA ASP A 111 6.53 3.14 17.49
C ASP A 111 6.98 4.10 16.37
N PRO A 112 7.60 5.26 16.71
CA PRO A 112 8.01 6.25 15.71
C PRO A 112 9.08 5.74 14.74
N LYS A 113 9.83 4.70 15.11
CA LYS A 113 10.89 4.13 14.25
C LYS A 113 10.35 3.24 13.13
N ARG A 114 9.25 2.54 13.34
CA ARG A 114 8.72 1.52 12.41
C ARG A 114 7.38 1.88 11.82
N GLN A 115 6.60 2.68 12.54
CA GLN A 115 5.21 2.95 12.22
C GLN A 115 5.02 4.40 11.76
N ALA A 116 4.05 4.60 10.87
CA ALA A 116 3.58 5.92 10.47
C ALA A 116 2.07 5.98 10.62
N ILE A 117 1.56 7.09 11.07
CA ILE A 117 0.14 7.25 11.36
C ILE A 117 -0.64 7.75 10.15
N ARG A 118 -1.86 7.26 10.04
CA ARG A 118 -2.91 7.81 9.19
C ARG A 118 -4.08 8.23 10.06
N ILE A 119 -4.42 9.50 10.05
CA ILE A 119 -5.57 10.02 10.79
C ILE A 119 -6.84 9.61 10.06
N ALA A 120 -7.80 9.00 10.77
CA ALA A 120 -9.04 8.52 10.21
C ALA A 120 -9.89 9.66 9.60
N SER A 121 -10.64 9.34 8.55
CA SER A 121 -11.48 10.32 7.85
C SER A 121 -12.63 10.89 8.70
N CYS A 122 -13.10 10.11 9.69
CA CYS A 122 -14.15 10.54 10.62
C CYS A 122 -13.68 11.52 11.70
N VAL A 123 -12.36 11.77 11.81
CA VAL A 123 -11.81 12.70 12.80
C VAL A 123 -12.01 14.14 12.31
N GLY A 124 -12.76 14.93 13.09
CA GLY A 124 -13.01 16.34 12.79
C GLY A 124 -11.76 17.20 12.93
N MET A 125 -11.76 18.38 12.27
CA MET A 125 -10.60 19.27 12.12
C MET A 125 -9.93 19.62 13.47
N LYS A 126 -10.69 19.96 14.48
CA LYS A 126 -10.15 20.33 15.81
C LYS A 126 -9.29 19.21 16.40
N LYS A 127 -9.82 17.98 16.43
CA LYS A 127 -9.05 16.83 16.92
C LYS A 127 -7.88 16.47 16.00
N ARG A 128 -8.03 16.64 14.72
CA ARG A 128 -6.98 16.38 13.73
C ARG A 128 -5.77 17.27 14.01
N LEU A 129 -5.94 18.56 14.22
CA LEU A 129 -4.86 19.48 14.54
C LEU A 129 -4.13 19.06 15.83
N GLN A 130 -4.88 18.70 16.89
CA GLN A 130 -4.30 18.22 18.13
C GLN A 130 -3.46 16.94 17.95
N ILE A 131 -3.94 16.01 17.10
CA ILE A 131 -3.20 14.79 16.77
C ILE A 131 -1.93 15.14 15.98
N GLU A 132 -2.00 16.08 15.03
CA GLU A 132 -0.86 16.50 14.23
C GLU A 132 0.22 17.18 15.06
N GLU A 133 -0.16 18.07 15.97
CA GLU A 133 0.75 18.73 16.93
C GLU A 133 1.44 17.69 17.80
N LYS A 134 0.67 16.82 18.44
CA LYS A 134 1.22 15.77 19.30
C LYS A 134 2.11 14.78 18.55
N ALA A 135 1.75 14.42 17.33
CA ALA A 135 2.57 13.54 16.50
C ALA A 135 3.91 14.19 16.11
N LYS A 136 3.93 15.51 15.90
CA LYS A 136 5.18 16.28 15.66
C LYS A 136 6.06 16.28 16.90
N GLU A 137 5.50 16.49 18.08
CA GLU A 137 6.24 16.43 19.36
C GLU A 137 6.90 15.07 19.59
N LEU A 138 6.17 13.98 19.25
CA LEU A 138 6.66 12.61 19.38
C LEU A 138 7.54 12.14 18.22
N GLY A 139 7.76 12.97 17.19
CA GLY A 139 8.54 12.61 16.02
C GLY A 139 7.90 11.55 15.13
N ILE A 140 6.58 11.37 15.21
CA ILE A 140 5.84 10.36 14.44
C ILE A 140 5.49 10.89 13.06
N LYS A 141 5.76 10.10 12.01
CA LYS A 141 5.45 10.45 10.64
C LYS A 141 3.95 10.38 10.35
N ILE A 142 3.39 11.45 9.81
CA ILE A 142 1.99 11.54 9.39
C ILE A 142 1.91 11.31 7.87
N LEU A 143 1.03 10.39 7.44
CA LEU A 143 0.84 10.05 6.02
C LEU A 143 -0.18 10.97 5.30
N ASN A 144 -1.09 11.57 6.05
CA ASN A 144 -2.14 12.44 5.52
C ASN A 144 -2.33 13.73 6.33
N PRO A 145 -1.30 14.62 6.40
CA PRO A 145 -1.42 15.89 7.10
C PRO A 145 -2.51 16.77 6.49
N SER A 146 -3.12 17.66 7.28
CA SER A 146 -4.17 18.57 6.84
C SER A 146 -3.63 19.76 6.03
N SER A 147 -2.41 20.20 6.31
CA SER A 147 -1.71 21.23 5.52
C SER A 147 -0.84 20.54 4.46
N ARG A 148 -1.08 20.86 3.21
CA ARG A 148 -0.14 20.62 2.11
C ARG A 148 0.86 21.75 2.03
#